data_deb3bf3cf4df4c533480dd66ddf5ba37
#
_entry.id   deb3bf3cf4df4c533480dd66ddf5ba37
#
_cell.length_a   1.000
_cell.length_b   1.000
_cell.length_c   1.000
_cell.angle_alpha   90.00
_cell.angle_beta   90.00
_cell.angle_gamma   90.00
#
_symmetry.space_group_name_H-M   'P 1'
#
loop_
_entity.id
_entity.type
_entity.pdbx_description
1 polymer ?
#
loop_
_entity_poly.entity_id
_entity_poly.type
_entity_poly.pdbx_seq_one_letter_code
_entity_poly.pdbx_strand_id
1 'polypeptide(L)'
;MKSDAEFDSLVPPQHFDRRSFIVTSLGAGFALAVQPVMAQTAIKTGSEGLTAGEVKVPVQDGEMVAYCARPANAAKPPVVLVISEIFGVHEYIRDTCRRLAQQGYCALAPELFARQGDPRKYENVADVLANVTSKTPDAQVMRDLDASVAWAAAQGFDTRRLAITGFCWGGRITWLYCAHNPQVKAGVAWYGRLVGVVNEFTPRHPTDVTGELKAPVLGLYGGLDTGIPLDTVEAMEKKLATGSLAAQASLIEVYDNAPHAFHADYRPSYRKVEAEDGWKKMLSWFGRNLA
;
A
#
# COMPACT_ATOMS: atom_id res chain seq x y z
N MET A 1 5.48 20.76 -15.42
CA MET A 1 5.64 19.38 -14.90
C MET A 1 4.53 18.57 -15.53
N LYS A 2 4.82 17.46 -16.22
CA LYS A 2 3.74 16.59 -16.73
C LYS A 2 3.10 15.95 -15.49
N SER A 3 1.78 16.01 -15.35
CA SER A 3 1.04 15.31 -14.32
C SER A 3 1.35 13.81 -14.44
N ASP A 4 1.41 13.14 -13.32
CA ASP A 4 1.67 11.70 -13.30
C ASP A 4 0.31 10.98 -13.38
N ALA A 5 0.04 10.32 -14.51
CA ALA A 5 -1.27 9.74 -14.83
C ALA A 5 -1.82 8.78 -13.75
N GLU A 6 -0.93 8.08 -13.03
CA GLU A 6 -1.33 7.20 -11.92
C GLU A 6 -2.05 7.99 -10.83
N PHE A 7 -1.55 9.19 -10.53
CA PHE A 7 -2.07 9.99 -9.43
C PHE A 7 -3.22 10.90 -9.87
N ASP A 8 -3.35 11.20 -11.16
CA ASP A 8 -4.51 11.90 -11.70
C ASP A 8 -5.79 11.09 -11.50
N SER A 9 -5.71 9.76 -11.52
CA SER A 9 -6.85 8.87 -11.22
C SER A 9 -7.30 8.93 -9.76
N LEU A 10 -6.47 9.46 -8.84
CA LEU A 10 -6.83 9.68 -7.44
C LEU A 10 -7.63 10.98 -7.24
N VAL A 11 -7.65 11.87 -8.23
CA VAL A 11 -8.42 13.12 -8.19
C VAL A 11 -9.78 12.90 -8.85
N PRO A 12 -10.91 13.12 -8.14
CA PRO A 12 -12.23 13.02 -8.77
C PRO A 12 -12.33 13.96 -9.98
N PRO A 13 -12.98 13.56 -11.09
CA PRO A 13 -13.21 14.43 -12.22
C PRO A 13 -14.01 15.64 -11.75
N GLN A 14 -13.42 16.83 -11.84
CA GLN A 14 -14.11 18.07 -11.50
C GLN A 14 -15.05 18.46 -12.64
N HIS A 15 -16.34 18.21 -12.47
CA HIS A 15 -17.36 18.87 -13.29
C HIS A 15 -17.51 20.33 -12.86
N PHE A 16 -16.88 21.24 -13.61
CA PHE A 16 -17.07 22.67 -13.43
C PHE A 16 -18.46 23.07 -13.89
N ASP A 17 -19.41 23.18 -12.96
CA ASP A 17 -20.61 23.96 -13.19
C ASP A 17 -20.30 25.43 -12.88
N ARG A 18 -20.56 26.32 -13.86
CA ARG A 18 -20.22 27.76 -13.79
C ARG A 18 -20.94 28.54 -12.68
N ARG A 19 -21.77 27.90 -11.86
CA ARG A 19 -22.51 28.52 -10.74
C ARG A 19 -21.93 28.25 -9.36
N SER A 20 -20.91 27.41 -9.22
CA SER A 20 -20.32 27.05 -7.91
C SER A 20 -19.04 27.80 -7.58
N PHE A 21 -18.81 28.97 -8.18
CA PHE A 21 -17.60 29.77 -7.97
C PHE A 21 -17.72 30.77 -6.81
N ILE A 22 -18.34 30.41 -5.71
CA ILE A 22 -18.23 31.20 -4.48
C ILE A 22 -18.17 30.28 -3.28
N VAL A 23 -17.08 30.50 -2.49
CA VAL A 23 -16.84 30.02 -1.11
C VAL A 23 -16.38 28.56 -1.02
N THR A 24 -15.12 28.33 -0.79
CA THR A 24 -14.38 28.41 0.46
C THR A 24 -12.91 28.13 0.22
N SER A 25 -12.12 29.18 0.29
CA SER A 25 -10.69 29.10 0.48
C SER A 25 -10.38 28.63 1.92
N LEU A 26 -9.28 27.87 2.05
CA LEU A 26 -8.53 27.60 3.27
C LEU A 26 -9.02 26.43 4.14
N GLY A 27 -8.29 25.35 4.08
CA GLY A 27 -8.33 24.26 5.04
C GLY A 27 -8.92 22.93 4.55
N ALA A 28 -9.19 22.81 3.26
CA ALA A 28 -9.98 21.68 2.77
C ALA A 28 -9.24 20.68 1.86
N GLY A 29 -7.96 20.82 1.58
CA GLY A 29 -7.37 20.12 0.45
C GLY A 29 -7.12 18.63 0.69
N PHE A 30 -6.43 18.25 1.76
CA PHE A 30 -6.28 16.82 2.09
C PHE A 30 -7.64 16.21 2.45
N ALA A 31 -8.44 16.97 3.22
CA ALA A 31 -9.81 16.60 3.50
C ALA A 31 -10.65 16.46 2.23
N LEU A 32 -10.40 17.17 1.13
CA LEU A 32 -11.09 17.00 -0.14
C LEU A 32 -10.54 15.85 -1.01
N ALA A 33 -9.24 15.61 -0.99
CA ALA A 33 -8.64 14.45 -1.65
C ALA A 33 -8.93 13.13 -0.92
N VAL A 34 -9.12 13.21 0.40
CA VAL A 34 -9.43 12.09 1.30
C VAL A 34 -10.85 12.22 1.87
N GLN A 35 -11.60 13.23 1.43
CA GLN A 35 -12.93 13.54 1.98
C GLN A 35 -13.82 12.31 2.03
N PRO A 36 -14.60 12.22 3.11
CA PRO A 36 -15.68 11.27 3.24
C PRO A 36 -16.83 11.63 2.29
N VAL A 37 -16.59 11.66 0.98
CA VAL A 37 -17.69 11.65 0.02
C VAL A 37 -18.56 10.42 0.27
N MET A 38 -18.00 9.42 0.96
CA MET A 38 -18.65 8.17 1.27
C MET A 38 -18.36 7.73 2.72
N ALA A 39 -18.59 8.59 3.70
CA ALA A 39 -18.61 8.17 5.11
C ALA A 39 -19.54 6.96 5.36
N GLN A 40 -20.44 6.69 4.42
CA GLN A 40 -21.34 5.54 4.42
C GLN A 40 -20.69 4.24 3.93
N THR A 41 -19.59 4.29 3.17
CA THR A 41 -18.89 3.10 2.66
C THR A 41 -17.63 2.78 3.47
N ALA A 42 -17.07 3.74 4.21
CA ALA A 42 -15.87 3.52 5.01
C ALA A 42 -16.10 2.45 6.07
N ILE A 43 -15.33 1.37 5.97
CA ILE A 43 -15.37 0.27 6.94
C ILE A 43 -14.71 0.75 8.23
N LYS A 44 -15.36 0.47 9.37
CA LYS A 44 -14.86 0.79 10.70
C LYS A 44 -14.76 -0.48 11.52
N THR A 45 -13.54 -0.98 11.65
CA THR A 45 -13.25 -2.15 12.46
C THR A 45 -12.93 -1.71 13.89
N GLY A 46 -13.68 -2.26 14.86
CA GLY A 46 -13.42 -2.05 16.28
C GLY A 46 -12.07 -2.66 16.72
N SER A 47 -11.61 -2.25 17.88
CA SER A 47 -10.38 -2.77 18.50
C SER A 47 -10.64 -3.81 19.60
N GLU A 48 -11.86 -4.28 19.74
CA GLU A 48 -12.21 -5.31 20.72
C GLU A 48 -11.43 -6.60 20.47
N GLY A 49 -10.80 -7.14 21.50
CA GLY A 49 -9.92 -8.31 21.39
C GLY A 49 -8.58 -8.05 20.70
N LEU A 50 -8.27 -6.80 20.38
CA LEU A 50 -7.01 -6.39 19.76
C LEU A 50 -6.18 -5.52 20.70
N THR A 51 -4.86 -5.59 20.53
CA THR A 51 -3.93 -4.54 20.94
C THR A 51 -3.63 -3.71 19.69
N ALA A 52 -4.05 -2.45 19.67
CA ALA A 52 -3.89 -1.58 18.51
C ALA A 52 -3.50 -0.16 18.92
N GLY A 53 -2.55 0.44 18.20
CA GLY A 53 -2.07 1.79 18.50
C GLY A 53 -0.78 2.14 17.79
N GLU A 54 -0.31 3.36 18.03
CA GLU A 54 0.98 3.82 17.53
C GLU A 54 2.12 3.21 18.35
N VAL A 55 3.19 2.86 17.65
CA VAL A 55 4.44 2.33 18.21
C VAL A 55 5.61 3.09 17.60
N LYS A 56 6.77 3.01 18.25
CA LYS A 56 8.01 3.60 17.75
C LYS A 56 8.95 2.48 17.29
N VAL A 57 9.36 2.55 16.05
CA VAL A 57 10.33 1.64 15.44
C VAL A 57 11.68 2.33 15.38
N PRO A 58 12.72 1.80 16.02
CA PRO A 58 14.08 2.33 15.88
C PRO A 58 14.55 2.21 14.44
N VAL A 59 15.02 3.30 13.86
CA VAL A 59 15.58 3.39 12.51
C VAL A 59 16.97 4.02 12.58
N GLN A 60 17.70 4.00 11.47
CA GLN A 60 19.10 4.43 11.42
C GLN A 60 19.33 5.85 11.98
N ASP A 61 18.39 6.76 11.79
CA ASP A 61 18.48 8.19 12.11
C ASP A 61 17.47 8.63 13.20
N GLY A 62 16.98 7.70 14.02
CA GLY A 62 16.09 8.00 15.13
C GLY A 62 14.97 6.98 15.32
N GLU A 63 13.75 7.48 15.46
CA GLU A 63 12.55 6.65 15.63
C GLU A 63 11.52 6.99 14.54
N MET A 64 10.94 5.95 13.94
CA MET A 64 9.83 6.07 13.01
C MET A 64 8.54 5.63 13.71
N VAL A 65 7.48 6.43 13.59
CA VAL A 65 6.15 6.03 14.05
C VAL A 65 5.60 4.96 13.13
N ALA A 66 4.95 3.95 13.70
CA ALA A 66 4.18 2.96 12.97
C ALA A 66 2.86 2.70 13.71
N TYR A 67 1.82 2.31 12.98
CA TYR A 67 0.61 1.76 13.58
C TYR A 67 0.70 0.26 13.63
N CYS A 68 0.48 -0.33 14.79
CA CYS A 68 0.48 -1.77 15.00
C CYS A 68 -0.88 -2.23 15.51
N ALA A 69 -1.43 -3.30 14.91
CA ALA A 69 -2.61 -3.97 15.42
C ALA A 69 -2.37 -5.49 15.42
N ARG A 70 -2.74 -6.15 16.52
CA ARG A 70 -2.59 -7.61 16.69
C ARG A 70 -3.67 -8.16 17.60
N PRO A 71 -3.98 -9.48 17.56
CA PRO A 71 -4.81 -10.10 18.57
C PRO A 71 -4.18 -9.93 19.97
N ALA A 72 -4.99 -9.53 20.96
CA ALA A 72 -4.49 -9.28 22.31
C ALA A 72 -3.88 -10.54 22.95
N ASN A 73 -4.43 -11.71 22.65
CA ASN A 73 -4.07 -12.98 23.27
C ASN A 73 -3.15 -13.86 22.40
N ALA A 74 -2.70 -13.38 21.21
CA ALA A 74 -1.79 -14.16 20.38
C ALA A 74 -0.35 -14.01 20.85
N ALA A 75 0.29 -15.11 21.27
CA ALA A 75 1.66 -15.07 21.77
C ALA A 75 2.69 -14.79 20.65
N LYS A 76 2.50 -15.33 19.45
CA LYS A 76 3.43 -15.22 18.31
C LYS A 76 2.64 -15.09 17.00
N PRO A 77 1.92 -13.99 16.76
CA PRO A 77 1.19 -13.82 15.52
C PRO A 77 2.17 -13.65 14.33
N PRO A 78 1.84 -14.21 13.14
CA PRO A 78 2.58 -13.92 11.93
C PRO A 78 2.50 -12.42 11.59
N VAL A 79 3.53 -11.90 10.95
CA VAL A 79 3.65 -10.46 10.69
C VAL A 79 3.22 -10.12 9.26
N VAL A 80 2.40 -9.07 9.13
CA VAL A 80 2.07 -8.45 7.84
C VAL A 80 2.48 -6.98 7.88
N LEU A 81 3.42 -6.60 7.02
CA LEU A 81 3.69 -5.18 6.76
C LEU A 81 2.58 -4.62 5.87
N VAL A 82 2.01 -3.48 6.26
CA VAL A 82 0.94 -2.80 5.52
C VAL A 82 1.45 -1.45 5.02
N ILE A 83 1.58 -1.32 3.71
CA ILE A 83 2.19 -0.14 3.11
C ILE A 83 1.10 0.77 2.54
N SER A 84 1.09 2.00 3.03
CA SER A 84 0.10 3.01 2.66
C SER A 84 0.21 3.45 1.21
N GLU A 85 -0.83 4.12 0.75
CA GLU A 85 -0.78 4.98 -0.43
C GLU A 85 0.13 6.19 -0.16
N ILE A 86 0.13 7.15 -1.06
CA ILE A 86 0.89 8.42 -0.92
C ILE A 86 0.46 9.28 0.28
N PHE A 87 -0.63 8.96 0.95
CA PHE A 87 -1.24 9.76 2.03
C PHE A 87 -0.75 9.39 3.44
N GLY A 88 0.21 8.45 3.57
CA GLY A 88 0.69 7.97 4.88
C GLY A 88 -0.30 7.07 5.60
N VAL A 89 -0.05 6.81 6.88
CA VAL A 89 -0.86 5.90 7.71
C VAL A 89 -2.09 6.61 8.27
N HIS A 90 -3.07 6.86 7.40
CA HIS A 90 -4.36 7.43 7.78
C HIS A 90 -5.36 6.34 8.22
N GLU A 91 -6.62 6.72 8.53
CA GLU A 91 -7.59 5.81 9.18
C GLU A 91 -7.88 4.55 8.36
N TYR A 92 -7.97 4.62 7.04
CA TYR A 92 -8.16 3.45 6.19
C TYR A 92 -7.03 2.41 6.34
N ILE A 93 -5.77 2.86 6.42
CA ILE A 93 -4.62 1.97 6.64
C ILE A 93 -4.64 1.40 8.06
N ARG A 94 -4.98 2.21 9.07
CA ARG A 94 -5.16 1.77 10.45
C ARG A 94 -6.29 0.74 10.57
N ASP A 95 -7.39 0.96 9.87
CA ASP A 95 -8.52 0.02 9.82
C ASP A 95 -8.13 -1.28 9.13
N THR A 96 -7.39 -1.21 8.01
CA THR A 96 -6.83 -2.39 7.34
C THR A 96 -5.95 -3.21 8.28
N CYS A 97 -5.13 -2.56 9.11
CA CYS A 97 -4.34 -3.26 10.14
C CYS A 97 -5.24 -3.96 11.16
N ARG A 98 -6.31 -3.31 11.63
CA ARG A 98 -7.26 -3.95 12.57
C ARG A 98 -8.00 -5.12 11.93
N ARG A 99 -8.42 -4.99 10.66
CA ARG A 99 -9.02 -6.11 9.90
C ARG A 99 -8.08 -7.32 9.80
N LEU A 100 -6.81 -7.09 9.49
CA LEU A 100 -5.78 -8.15 9.48
C LEU A 100 -5.54 -8.74 10.88
N ALA A 101 -5.56 -7.90 11.92
CA ALA A 101 -5.42 -8.37 13.29
C ALA A 101 -6.58 -9.27 13.72
N GLN A 102 -7.82 -9.00 13.28
CA GLN A 102 -8.96 -9.90 13.49
C GLN A 102 -8.80 -11.25 12.77
N GLN A 103 -7.98 -11.31 11.73
CA GLN A 103 -7.60 -12.56 11.05
C GLN A 103 -6.40 -13.26 11.67
N GLY A 104 -5.89 -12.79 12.81
CA GLY A 104 -4.82 -13.43 13.56
C GLY A 104 -3.41 -12.93 13.26
N TYR A 105 -3.24 -11.90 12.44
CA TYR A 105 -1.94 -11.34 12.10
C TYR A 105 -1.52 -10.21 13.05
N CYS A 106 -0.22 -9.99 13.17
CA CYS A 106 0.33 -8.71 13.63
C CYS A 106 0.53 -7.83 12.39
N ALA A 107 -0.35 -6.86 12.19
CA ALA A 107 -0.27 -5.91 11.10
C ALA A 107 0.48 -4.66 11.55
N LEU A 108 1.52 -4.28 10.81
CA LEU A 108 2.40 -3.14 11.12
C LEU A 108 2.47 -2.20 9.91
N ALA A 109 2.00 -0.98 10.09
CA ALA A 109 2.02 0.06 9.06
C ALA A 109 2.98 1.20 9.46
N PRO A 110 4.20 1.26 8.87
CA PRO A 110 5.18 2.30 9.16
C PRO A 110 4.87 3.61 8.41
N GLU A 111 5.15 4.76 9.05
CA GLU A 111 5.09 6.10 8.45
C GLU A 111 6.34 6.37 7.61
N LEU A 112 6.41 5.80 6.43
CA LEU A 112 7.59 5.81 5.56
C LEU A 112 7.97 7.19 5.04
N PHE A 113 7.05 8.15 5.09
CA PHE A 113 7.26 9.54 4.64
C PHE A 113 7.74 10.49 5.75
N ALA A 114 7.89 10.01 6.99
CA ALA A 114 8.11 10.87 8.16
C ALA A 114 9.30 11.85 8.03
N ARG A 115 10.34 11.47 7.25
CA ARG A 115 11.52 12.33 7.03
C ARG A 115 11.29 13.41 5.98
N GLN A 116 10.43 13.15 5.01
CA GLN A 116 10.12 14.09 3.93
C GLN A 116 9.00 15.05 4.30
N GLY A 117 8.14 14.65 5.25
CA GLY A 117 7.03 15.44 5.75
C GLY A 117 5.77 14.61 5.95
N ASP A 118 4.76 15.23 6.53
CA ASP A 118 3.44 14.61 6.70
C ASP A 118 2.57 14.90 5.47
N PRO A 119 2.24 13.88 4.64
CA PRO A 119 1.41 14.05 3.45
C PRO A 119 0.05 14.67 3.76
N ARG A 120 -0.47 14.47 4.97
CA ARG A 120 -1.80 14.94 5.42
C ARG A 120 -1.87 16.47 5.59
N LYS A 121 -0.73 17.16 5.57
CA LYS A 121 -0.64 18.63 5.68
C LYS A 121 -0.79 19.35 4.34
N TYR A 122 -0.82 18.62 3.23
CA TYR A 122 -0.93 19.19 1.90
C TYR A 122 -2.37 19.19 1.40
N GLU A 123 -2.74 20.24 0.69
CA GLU A 123 -4.12 20.43 0.23
C GLU A 123 -4.45 19.66 -1.05
N ASN A 124 -3.46 19.29 -1.83
CA ASN A 124 -3.67 18.58 -3.08
C ASN A 124 -2.62 17.51 -3.35
N VAL A 125 -2.96 16.57 -4.23
CA VAL A 125 -2.12 15.42 -4.57
C VAL A 125 -0.80 15.87 -5.22
N ALA A 126 -0.82 16.91 -6.05
CA ALA A 126 0.39 17.39 -6.74
C ALA A 126 1.46 17.87 -5.75
N ASP A 127 1.05 18.54 -4.67
CA ASP A 127 1.97 18.99 -3.62
C ASP A 127 2.51 17.81 -2.78
N VAL A 128 1.68 16.80 -2.48
CA VAL A 128 2.15 15.56 -1.85
C VAL A 128 3.22 14.89 -2.70
N LEU A 129 2.97 14.76 -4.00
CA LEU A 129 3.92 14.16 -4.93
C LEU A 129 5.22 14.96 -4.99
N ALA A 130 5.13 16.28 -5.18
CA ALA A 130 6.29 17.14 -5.37
C ALA A 130 7.15 17.28 -4.11
N ASN A 131 6.54 17.29 -2.93
CA ASN A 131 7.23 17.62 -1.68
C ASN A 131 7.54 16.42 -0.79
N VAL A 132 6.81 15.32 -0.94
CA VAL A 132 6.94 14.13 -0.08
C VAL A 132 7.33 12.91 -0.89
N THR A 133 6.40 12.39 -1.72
CA THR A 133 6.55 11.07 -2.35
C THR A 133 7.75 11.01 -3.29
N SER A 134 7.92 12.02 -4.19
CA SER A 134 9.06 12.06 -5.14
C SER A 134 10.41 12.25 -4.47
N LYS A 135 10.43 12.68 -3.20
CA LYS A 135 11.64 12.88 -2.40
C LYS A 135 11.93 11.73 -1.44
N THR A 136 11.12 10.67 -1.46
CA THR A 136 11.30 9.50 -0.60
C THR A 136 12.09 8.43 -1.37
N PRO A 137 13.37 8.20 -1.03
CA PRO A 137 14.19 7.23 -1.76
C PRO A 137 13.75 5.80 -1.48
N ASP A 138 13.66 4.95 -2.51
CA ASP A 138 13.41 3.52 -2.34
C ASP A 138 14.38 2.87 -1.36
N ALA A 139 15.66 3.24 -1.40
CA ALA A 139 16.66 2.71 -0.48
C ALA A 139 16.38 3.05 1.00
N GLN A 140 15.80 4.23 1.30
CA GLN A 140 15.31 4.56 2.64
C GLN A 140 14.14 3.65 3.02
N VAL A 141 13.17 3.50 2.12
CA VAL A 141 11.98 2.67 2.34
C VAL A 141 12.36 1.23 2.64
N MET A 142 13.28 0.63 1.87
CA MET A 142 13.75 -0.74 2.11
C MET A 142 14.35 -0.88 3.51
N ARG A 143 15.24 0.05 3.93
CA ARG A 143 15.85 0.02 5.28
C ARG A 143 14.81 0.18 6.39
N ASP A 144 13.82 1.04 6.21
CA ASP A 144 12.77 1.29 7.20
C ASP A 144 11.85 0.07 7.37
N LEU A 145 11.59 -0.64 6.28
CA LEU A 145 10.86 -1.90 6.31
C LEU A 145 11.68 -3.01 6.99
N ASP A 146 12.98 -3.10 6.72
CA ASP A 146 13.88 -4.03 7.43
C ASP A 146 13.92 -3.72 8.94
N ALA A 147 13.99 -2.45 9.33
CA ALA A 147 13.91 -2.01 10.72
C ALA A 147 12.54 -2.38 11.37
N SER A 148 11.45 -2.27 10.61
CA SER A 148 10.12 -2.69 11.05
C SER A 148 10.04 -4.19 11.33
N VAL A 149 10.66 -5.01 10.48
CA VAL A 149 10.77 -6.48 10.69
C VAL A 149 11.62 -6.78 11.93
N ALA A 150 12.76 -6.11 12.08
CA ALA A 150 13.62 -6.28 13.25
C ALA A 150 12.91 -5.89 14.55
N TRP A 151 12.16 -4.78 14.54
CA TRP A 151 11.32 -4.38 15.66
C TRP A 151 10.27 -5.44 15.99
N ALA A 152 9.55 -5.96 15.00
CA ALA A 152 8.54 -7.00 15.19
C ALA A 152 9.15 -8.28 15.81
N ALA A 153 10.34 -8.68 15.37
CA ALA A 153 11.09 -9.79 15.95
C ALA A 153 11.45 -9.54 17.43
N ALA A 154 11.90 -8.31 17.75
CA ALA A 154 12.23 -7.91 19.13
C ALA A 154 11.00 -7.88 20.05
N GLN A 155 9.79 -7.65 19.49
CA GLN A 155 8.52 -7.78 20.22
C GLN A 155 8.09 -9.25 20.40
N GLY A 156 8.81 -10.23 19.85
CA GLY A 156 8.50 -11.64 19.93
C GLY A 156 7.49 -12.14 18.89
N PHE A 157 7.15 -11.34 17.87
CA PHE A 157 6.23 -11.77 16.80
C PHE A 157 6.93 -12.73 15.83
N ASP A 158 6.16 -13.54 15.11
CA ASP A 158 6.74 -14.56 14.24
C ASP A 158 7.11 -13.99 12.85
N THR A 159 8.29 -13.39 12.76
CA THR A 159 8.85 -12.89 11.52
C THR A 159 9.33 -13.96 10.54
N ARG A 160 9.31 -15.25 10.91
CA ARG A 160 9.52 -16.35 9.94
C ARG A 160 8.30 -16.55 9.06
N ARG A 161 7.12 -16.10 9.52
CA ARG A 161 5.86 -16.00 8.79
C ARG A 161 5.59 -14.53 8.48
N LEU A 162 6.42 -13.95 7.61
CA LEU A 162 6.39 -12.54 7.20
C LEU A 162 5.71 -12.38 5.85
N ALA A 163 4.68 -11.55 5.79
CA ALA A 163 4.05 -11.09 4.56
C ALA A 163 4.09 -9.56 4.45
N ILE A 164 3.80 -9.08 3.25
CA ILE A 164 3.67 -7.65 2.97
C ILE A 164 2.46 -7.42 2.06
N THR A 165 1.70 -6.37 2.32
CA THR A 165 0.67 -5.86 1.41
C THR A 165 0.77 -4.35 1.32
N GLY A 166 0.37 -3.78 0.19
CA GLY A 166 0.42 -2.34 0.00
C GLY A 166 -0.49 -1.88 -1.13
N PHE A 167 -0.86 -0.61 -1.05
CA PHE A 167 -1.89 0.00 -1.89
C PHE A 167 -1.28 1.14 -2.72
N CYS A 168 -1.58 1.23 -4.02
CA CYS A 168 -1.08 2.29 -4.89
C CYS A 168 0.46 2.35 -4.85
N TRP A 169 1.06 3.45 -4.39
CA TRP A 169 2.50 3.54 -4.15
C TRP A 169 3.01 2.38 -3.29
N GLY A 170 2.29 2.02 -2.24
CA GLY A 170 2.61 0.86 -1.40
C GLY A 170 2.52 -0.48 -2.14
N GLY A 171 1.67 -0.59 -3.15
CA GLY A 171 1.62 -1.76 -4.02
C GLY A 171 2.91 -1.92 -4.85
N ARG A 172 3.47 -0.81 -5.36
CA ARG A 172 4.80 -0.80 -5.98
C ARG A 172 5.89 -1.24 -4.98
N ILE A 173 5.87 -0.68 -3.78
CA ILE A 173 6.83 -1.04 -2.72
C ILE A 173 6.73 -2.52 -2.35
N THR A 174 5.55 -3.11 -2.35
CA THR A 174 5.35 -4.55 -2.10
C THR A 174 6.16 -5.42 -3.05
N TRP A 175 6.13 -5.14 -4.36
CA TRP A 175 6.95 -5.85 -5.35
C TRP A 175 8.46 -5.69 -5.08
N LEU A 176 8.89 -4.46 -4.82
CA LEU A 176 10.30 -4.16 -4.56
C LEU A 176 10.80 -4.82 -3.28
N TYR A 177 9.99 -4.83 -2.22
CA TYR A 177 10.38 -5.44 -0.96
C TYR A 177 10.41 -6.96 -1.03
N CYS A 178 9.54 -7.60 -1.82
CA CYS A 178 9.61 -9.04 -2.10
C CYS A 178 10.87 -9.44 -2.89
N ALA A 179 11.46 -8.51 -3.65
CA ALA A 179 12.77 -8.70 -4.27
C ALA A 179 13.94 -8.39 -3.31
N HIS A 180 13.74 -7.48 -2.35
CA HIS A 180 14.75 -7.02 -1.41
C HIS A 180 14.97 -8.01 -0.27
N ASN A 181 13.92 -8.34 0.49
CA ASN A 181 14.05 -9.07 1.75
C ASN A 181 13.74 -10.58 1.61
N PRO A 182 14.74 -11.48 1.83
CA PRO A 182 14.56 -12.92 1.69
C PRO A 182 13.69 -13.56 2.80
N GLN A 183 13.36 -12.83 3.86
CA GLN A 183 12.49 -13.34 4.93
C GLN A 183 11.01 -13.27 4.55
N VAL A 184 10.63 -12.41 3.59
CA VAL A 184 9.26 -12.33 3.09
C VAL A 184 8.85 -13.66 2.47
N LYS A 185 7.64 -14.12 2.77
CA LYS A 185 7.06 -15.35 2.25
C LYS A 185 5.95 -15.11 1.24
N ALA A 186 5.28 -13.96 1.32
CA ALA A 186 4.19 -13.59 0.43
C ALA A 186 4.04 -12.07 0.31
N GLY A 187 3.79 -11.58 -0.88
CA GLY A 187 3.35 -10.21 -1.14
C GLY A 187 1.94 -10.16 -1.71
N VAL A 188 1.18 -9.09 -1.42
CA VAL A 188 -0.05 -8.74 -2.12
C VAL A 188 -0.02 -7.27 -2.50
N ALA A 189 0.06 -7.00 -3.80
CA ALA A 189 0.21 -5.65 -4.35
C ALA A 189 -1.11 -5.18 -4.96
N TRP A 190 -1.74 -4.17 -4.38
CA TRP A 190 -2.98 -3.59 -4.86
C TRP A 190 -2.68 -2.39 -5.74
N TYR A 191 -3.07 -2.45 -7.00
CA TYR A 191 -2.98 -1.37 -7.99
C TYR A 191 -1.67 -0.55 -7.87
N GLY A 192 -0.55 -1.25 -7.72
CA GLY A 192 0.77 -0.63 -7.66
C GLY A 192 1.38 -0.45 -9.03
N ARG A 193 1.99 0.73 -9.28
CA ARG A 193 2.69 1.00 -10.53
C ARG A 193 3.75 -0.07 -10.84
N LEU A 194 3.75 -0.56 -12.09
CA LEU A 194 4.64 -1.63 -12.55
C LEU A 194 5.85 -1.12 -13.34
N VAL A 195 5.68 -0.03 -14.06
CA VAL A 195 6.71 0.66 -14.85
C VAL A 195 6.68 2.16 -14.55
N GLY A 196 7.78 2.86 -14.75
CA GLY A 196 7.82 4.30 -14.52
C GLY A 196 9.14 4.93 -14.95
N VAL A 197 9.28 6.23 -14.69
CA VAL A 197 10.52 6.98 -14.95
C VAL A 197 11.54 6.66 -13.84
N VAL A 198 12.70 6.19 -14.26
CA VAL A 198 13.83 5.92 -13.37
C VAL A 198 14.54 7.23 -13.01
N ASN A 199 14.86 7.42 -11.72
CA ASN A 199 15.65 8.53 -11.21
C ASN A 199 16.47 8.08 -9.99
N GLU A 200 17.21 8.99 -9.35
CA GLU A 200 18.06 8.67 -8.20
C GLU A 200 17.30 8.15 -6.97
N PHE A 201 16.05 8.58 -6.77
CA PHE A 201 15.20 8.14 -5.64
C PHE A 201 14.43 6.87 -5.97
N THR A 202 14.08 6.67 -7.23
CA THR A 202 13.32 5.51 -7.73
C THR A 202 14.09 4.84 -8.88
N PRO A 203 15.19 4.14 -8.58
CA PRO A 203 16.10 3.61 -9.60
C PRO A 203 15.55 2.38 -10.34
N ARG A 204 14.50 1.76 -9.82
CA ARG A 204 13.92 0.51 -10.37
C ARG A 204 12.41 0.47 -10.16
N HIS A 205 11.74 -0.23 -11.05
CA HIS A 205 10.31 -0.51 -10.96
C HIS A 205 10.04 -2.02 -10.85
N PRO A 206 8.82 -2.47 -10.50
CA PRO A 206 8.51 -3.88 -10.34
C PRO A 206 8.92 -4.77 -11.51
N THR A 207 8.73 -4.30 -12.74
CA THR A 207 9.16 -5.04 -13.95
C THR A 207 10.69 -5.24 -14.06
N ASP A 208 11.49 -4.46 -13.33
CA ASP A 208 12.95 -4.55 -13.36
C ASP A 208 13.51 -5.55 -12.34
N VAL A 209 12.65 -6.01 -11.41
CA VAL A 209 13.07 -6.88 -10.29
C VAL A 209 12.48 -8.29 -10.35
N THR A 210 11.78 -8.65 -11.42
CA THR A 210 11.16 -9.98 -11.55
C THR A 210 12.16 -11.14 -11.44
N GLY A 211 13.38 -10.96 -11.95
CA GLY A 211 14.46 -11.94 -11.83
C GLY A 211 15.03 -12.09 -10.41
N GLU A 212 14.70 -11.16 -9.51
CA GLU A 212 15.25 -11.09 -8.15
C GLU A 212 14.19 -11.36 -7.07
N LEU A 213 12.92 -11.57 -7.44
CA LEU A 213 11.87 -11.89 -6.48
C LEU A 213 12.25 -13.10 -5.64
N LYS A 214 12.14 -12.96 -4.32
CA LYS A 214 12.44 -13.97 -3.30
C LYS A 214 11.17 -14.55 -2.69
N ALA A 215 10.05 -13.85 -2.85
CA ALA A 215 8.72 -14.28 -2.44
C ALA A 215 7.71 -14.09 -3.57
N PRO A 216 6.72 -14.98 -3.71
CA PRO A 216 5.67 -14.82 -4.69
C PRO A 216 4.74 -13.67 -4.31
N VAL A 217 4.25 -12.96 -5.33
CA VAL A 217 3.36 -11.80 -5.16
C VAL A 217 2.04 -12.03 -5.90
N LEU A 218 0.93 -11.74 -5.23
CA LEU A 218 -0.37 -11.59 -5.88
C LEU A 218 -0.58 -10.11 -6.22
N GLY A 219 -0.61 -9.78 -7.50
CA GLY A 219 -0.95 -8.45 -8.01
C GLY A 219 -2.46 -8.35 -8.25
N LEU A 220 -3.11 -7.31 -7.73
CA LEU A 220 -4.54 -7.05 -7.87
C LEU A 220 -4.73 -5.70 -8.57
N TYR A 221 -5.21 -5.72 -9.81
CA TYR A 221 -5.27 -4.55 -10.70
C TYR A 221 -6.68 -4.28 -11.20
N GLY A 222 -6.93 -3.05 -11.58
CA GLY A 222 -8.21 -2.63 -12.14
C GLY A 222 -8.14 -2.46 -13.67
N GLY A 223 -9.11 -3.04 -14.41
CA GLY A 223 -9.20 -2.91 -15.86
C GLY A 223 -9.52 -1.50 -16.35
N LEU A 224 -10.11 -0.66 -15.48
CA LEU A 224 -10.41 0.75 -15.75
C LEU A 224 -9.37 1.71 -15.16
N ASP A 225 -8.24 1.20 -14.67
CA ASP A 225 -7.17 2.02 -14.11
C ASP A 225 -6.34 2.69 -15.22
N THR A 226 -6.65 3.94 -15.52
CA THR A 226 -5.93 4.72 -16.54
C THR A 226 -4.50 5.08 -16.13
N GLY A 227 -4.18 5.01 -14.85
CA GLY A 227 -2.83 5.26 -14.31
C GLY A 227 -1.90 4.06 -14.40
N ILE A 228 -2.48 2.85 -14.53
CA ILE A 228 -1.75 1.58 -14.72
C ILE A 228 -2.37 0.85 -15.91
N PRO A 229 -2.01 1.26 -17.15
CA PRO A 229 -2.57 0.68 -18.36
C PRO A 229 -2.34 -0.84 -18.46
N LEU A 230 -3.30 -1.57 -19.02
CA LEU A 230 -3.27 -3.04 -19.11
C LEU A 230 -2.04 -3.59 -19.86
N ASP A 231 -1.49 -2.85 -20.82
CA ASP A 231 -0.24 -3.23 -21.50
C ASP A 231 0.95 -3.32 -20.54
N THR A 232 0.97 -2.50 -19.47
CA THR A 232 1.99 -2.59 -18.42
C THR A 232 1.78 -3.82 -17.53
N VAL A 233 0.53 -4.21 -17.31
CA VAL A 233 0.17 -5.43 -16.57
C VAL A 233 0.59 -6.67 -17.38
N GLU A 234 0.25 -6.73 -18.68
CA GLU A 234 0.70 -7.79 -19.57
C GLU A 234 2.24 -7.88 -19.68
N ALA A 235 2.91 -6.73 -19.71
CA ALA A 235 4.38 -6.70 -19.71
C ALA A 235 4.96 -7.30 -18.43
N MET A 236 4.32 -7.03 -17.27
CA MET A 236 4.71 -7.63 -16.00
C MET A 236 4.49 -9.15 -16.01
N GLU A 237 3.33 -9.64 -16.46
CA GLU A 237 3.05 -11.09 -16.57
C GLU A 237 4.09 -11.83 -17.42
N LYS A 238 4.45 -11.25 -18.57
CA LYS A 238 5.50 -11.81 -19.44
C LYS A 238 6.84 -11.90 -18.73
N LYS A 239 7.21 -10.89 -17.93
CA LYS A 239 8.45 -10.88 -17.15
C LYS A 239 8.40 -11.84 -15.97
N LEU A 240 7.26 -11.97 -15.30
CA LEU A 240 7.06 -12.95 -14.22
C LEU A 240 7.24 -14.39 -14.73
N ALA A 241 6.69 -14.72 -15.90
CA ALA A 241 6.78 -16.05 -16.51
C ALA A 241 8.23 -16.51 -16.77
N THR A 242 9.16 -15.57 -16.93
CA THR A 242 10.58 -15.86 -17.20
C THR A 242 11.54 -15.41 -16.09
N GLY A 243 10.98 -14.90 -14.99
CA GLY A 243 11.75 -14.39 -13.84
C GLY A 243 12.22 -15.50 -12.90
N SER A 244 12.50 -15.15 -11.65
CA SER A 244 12.89 -16.11 -10.60
C SER A 244 11.77 -17.14 -10.35
N LEU A 245 12.06 -18.22 -9.60
CA LEU A 245 11.03 -19.17 -9.17
C LEU A 245 9.88 -18.51 -8.41
N ALA A 246 10.18 -17.51 -7.60
CA ALA A 246 9.17 -16.72 -6.89
C ALA A 246 8.34 -15.86 -7.86
N ALA A 247 8.97 -15.31 -8.91
CA ALA A 247 8.25 -14.62 -9.97
C ALA A 247 7.30 -15.55 -10.72
N GLN A 248 7.75 -16.72 -11.10
CA GLN A 248 6.93 -17.73 -11.80
C GLN A 248 5.76 -18.25 -10.94
N ALA A 249 5.89 -18.21 -9.61
CA ALA A 249 4.84 -18.56 -8.65
C ALA A 249 3.91 -17.37 -8.33
N SER A 250 4.21 -16.18 -8.84
CA SER A 250 3.38 -14.99 -8.67
C SER A 250 2.16 -15.02 -9.59
N LEU A 251 1.11 -14.33 -9.20
CA LEU A 251 -0.15 -14.26 -9.96
C LEU A 251 -0.56 -12.79 -10.11
N ILE A 252 -1.20 -12.49 -11.21
CA ILE A 252 -1.91 -11.22 -11.42
C ILE A 252 -3.40 -11.51 -11.65
N GLU A 253 -4.23 -10.73 -10.97
CA GLU A 253 -5.67 -10.70 -11.16
C GLU A 253 -6.08 -9.32 -11.64
N VAL A 254 -6.85 -9.26 -12.71
CA VAL A 254 -7.41 -8.00 -13.23
C VAL A 254 -8.91 -8.02 -13.04
N TYR A 255 -9.43 -6.98 -12.41
CA TYR A 255 -10.86 -6.74 -12.23
C TYR A 255 -11.33 -5.78 -13.33
N ASP A 256 -11.99 -6.26 -14.35
CA ASP A 256 -12.33 -5.53 -15.58
C ASP A 256 -13.04 -4.19 -15.33
N ASN A 257 -13.93 -4.14 -14.32
CA ASN A 257 -14.74 -2.96 -14.00
C ASN A 257 -14.21 -2.12 -12.82
N ALA A 258 -13.03 -2.42 -12.33
CA ALA A 258 -12.43 -1.70 -11.22
C ALA A 258 -11.51 -0.57 -11.71
N PRO A 259 -11.65 0.65 -11.16
CA PRO A 259 -10.70 1.75 -11.38
C PRO A 259 -9.53 1.65 -10.40
N HIS A 260 -8.59 2.61 -10.49
CA HIS A 260 -7.56 2.78 -9.46
C HIS A 260 -8.16 2.94 -8.07
N ALA A 261 -7.48 2.41 -7.04
CA ALA A 261 -7.91 2.48 -5.64
C ALA A 261 -9.30 1.84 -5.35
N PHE A 262 -9.66 0.78 -6.09
CA PHE A 262 -10.96 0.11 -5.94
C PHE A 262 -11.18 -0.54 -4.56
N HIS A 263 -10.12 -0.79 -3.79
CA HIS A 263 -10.23 -1.29 -2.41
C HIS A 263 -10.40 -0.18 -1.37
N ALA A 264 -10.11 1.07 -1.71
CA ALA A 264 -10.16 2.20 -0.78
C ALA A 264 -11.60 2.61 -0.48
N ASP A 265 -12.18 2.05 0.56
CA ASP A 265 -13.60 2.15 0.93
C ASP A 265 -14.08 3.57 1.27
N TYR A 266 -13.18 4.50 1.50
CA TYR A 266 -13.45 5.92 1.73
C TYR A 266 -13.51 6.74 0.44
N ARG A 267 -13.28 6.13 -0.75
CA ARG A 267 -13.19 6.81 -2.04
C ARG A 267 -14.37 6.51 -2.97
N PRO A 268 -14.74 7.40 -3.89
CA PRO A 268 -15.73 7.14 -4.93
C PRO A 268 -15.34 5.98 -5.88
N SER A 269 -14.04 5.69 -5.98
CA SER A 269 -13.50 4.57 -6.76
C SER A 269 -13.75 3.20 -6.13
N TYR A 270 -14.21 3.13 -4.88
CA TYR A 270 -14.48 1.87 -4.19
C TYR A 270 -15.42 0.96 -4.99
N ARG A 271 -15.03 -0.27 -5.12
CA ARG A 271 -15.83 -1.34 -5.76
C ARG A 271 -15.93 -2.49 -4.76
N LYS A 272 -17.06 -2.56 -4.08
CA LYS A 272 -17.28 -3.49 -2.96
C LYS A 272 -17.02 -4.93 -3.34
N VAL A 273 -17.54 -5.38 -4.49
CA VAL A 273 -17.43 -6.77 -4.93
C VAL A 273 -15.97 -7.15 -5.18
N GLU A 274 -15.26 -6.33 -5.93
CA GLU A 274 -13.86 -6.53 -6.30
C GLU A 274 -12.95 -6.39 -5.07
N ALA A 275 -13.24 -5.44 -4.18
CA ALA A 275 -12.50 -5.23 -2.94
C ALA A 275 -12.64 -6.43 -1.99
N GLU A 276 -13.86 -6.94 -1.80
CA GLU A 276 -14.13 -8.11 -0.94
C GLU A 276 -13.53 -9.39 -1.53
N ASP A 277 -13.59 -9.57 -2.85
CA ASP A 277 -12.96 -10.72 -3.53
C ASP A 277 -11.44 -10.67 -3.41
N GLY A 278 -10.84 -9.52 -3.71
CA GLY A 278 -9.40 -9.31 -3.55
C GLY A 278 -8.93 -9.51 -2.10
N TRP A 279 -9.72 -9.07 -1.11
CA TRP A 279 -9.44 -9.32 0.30
C TRP A 279 -9.43 -10.82 0.63
N LYS A 280 -10.41 -11.58 0.16
CA LYS A 280 -10.44 -13.05 0.33
C LYS A 280 -9.25 -13.72 -0.35
N LYS A 281 -8.91 -13.29 -1.56
CA LYS A 281 -7.74 -13.79 -2.29
C LYS A 281 -6.44 -13.49 -1.54
N MET A 282 -6.29 -12.28 -0.99
CA MET A 282 -5.14 -11.90 -0.15
C MET A 282 -5.00 -12.81 1.08
N LEU A 283 -6.09 -13.02 1.83
CA LEU A 283 -6.06 -13.90 3.00
C LEU A 283 -5.73 -15.34 2.63
N SER A 284 -6.29 -15.86 1.53
CA SER A 284 -5.97 -17.19 1.00
C SER A 284 -4.50 -17.28 0.56
N TRP A 285 -3.96 -16.22 -0.07
CA TRP A 285 -2.56 -16.14 -0.47
C TRP A 285 -1.63 -16.19 0.72
N PHE A 286 -1.91 -15.42 1.76
CA PHE A 286 -1.15 -15.46 3.00
C PHE A 286 -1.26 -16.83 3.68
N GLY A 287 -2.46 -17.40 3.79
CA GLY A 287 -2.67 -18.71 4.41
C GLY A 287 -1.84 -19.83 3.77
N ARG A 288 -1.68 -19.81 2.44
CA ARG A 288 -0.88 -20.81 1.69
C ARG A 288 0.63 -20.62 1.84
N ASN A 289 1.10 -19.38 1.88
CA ASN A 289 2.52 -19.08 1.81
C ASN A 289 3.17 -18.86 3.19
N LEU A 290 2.37 -18.65 4.24
CA LEU A 290 2.84 -18.50 5.63
C LEU A 290 2.67 -19.77 6.49
N ALA A 291 2.16 -20.85 5.90
CA ALA A 291 1.95 -22.12 6.60
C ALA A 291 3.26 -22.77 7.09
#